data_1d6c6483fb7fd35d3b0aade42d4f1225
#
_entry.id   1d6c6483fb7fd35d3b0aade42d4f1225
#
_cell.length_a   1.000
_cell.length_b   1.000
_cell.length_c   1.000
_cell.angle_alpha   90.00
_cell.angle_beta   90.00
_cell.angle_gamma   90.00
#
_symmetry.space_group_name_H-M   'P 1'
#
loop_
_entity.id
_entity.type
_entity.pdbx_description
1 polymer ?
#
loop_
_entity_poly.entity_id
_entity_poly.type
_entity_poly.pdbx_seq_one_letter_code
_entity_poly.pdbx_strand_id
1 'polypeptide(L)'
;MKRYKKLIGLSVLLLGILVLSIFTIDLIKNRGNSDTEWINFSIEDTTKITKIVIEDTYGQHMELIQEQGNWHDEKGDCVSKPNVSFILEAAKLIEFKGYLPEKSKRRFTELMSTQHIKVSYYVDGEWTKSWYIGPPTQDHYGQVMLLETADEGKSKDPVMMRIKGLNGIISPRFFAERKRWMCTEIFSLNPEEIKSVEIKNYEMPALSFKIKNTGRRFEVTSRGKKLTRLDTANVYRYLQGYKKIHFNFPNVELNKKQVDSVKRSPIFARLSLTEQTGTSTTLIMHRIKSDVPQRNEVGEMVSMDMNLFWAEMPNGELVKCQYFVFNALLMGHIYFPDLSAPK
;
A
#
# COMPACT_ATOMS: atom_id res chain seq x y z
N MET A 1 -65.43 -44.82 28.17
CA MET A 1 -64.35 -45.20 27.23
C MET A 1 -64.23 -44.35 25.96
N LYS A 2 -65.32 -43.93 25.29
CA LYS A 2 -65.24 -43.12 24.04
C LYS A 2 -64.62 -41.73 24.19
N ARG A 3 -64.78 -41.03 25.34
CA ARG A 3 -64.18 -39.72 25.60
C ARG A 3 -62.66 -39.76 25.77
N TYR A 4 -62.11 -40.77 26.44
CA TYR A 4 -60.67 -40.93 26.63
C TYR A 4 -59.91 -41.21 25.31
N LYS A 5 -60.50 -42.02 24.40
CA LYS A 5 -59.91 -42.27 23.09
C LYS A 5 -59.83 -40.99 22.21
N LYS A 6 -60.86 -40.11 22.34
CA LYS A 6 -60.81 -38.82 21.62
C LYS A 6 -59.75 -37.85 22.20
N LEU A 7 -59.57 -37.82 23.54
CA LEU A 7 -58.53 -37.04 24.19
C LEU A 7 -57.12 -37.52 23.84
N ILE A 8 -56.89 -38.81 23.81
CA ILE A 8 -55.59 -39.40 23.40
C ILE A 8 -55.32 -39.07 21.93
N GLY A 9 -56.30 -39.18 21.04
CA GLY A 9 -56.15 -38.84 19.63
C GLY A 9 -55.82 -37.36 19.41
N LEU A 10 -56.43 -36.45 20.19
CA LEU A 10 -56.18 -35.02 20.15
C LEU A 10 -54.75 -34.67 20.64
N SER A 11 -54.28 -35.37 21.70
CA SER A 11 -52.90 -35.18 22.25
C SER A 11 -51.86 -35.62 21.28
N VAL A 12 -52.04 -36.74 20.58
CA VAL A 12 -51.14 -37.25 19.57
C VAL A 12 -51.07 -36.32 18.36
N LEU A 13 -52.21 -35.76 17.94
CA LEU A 13 -52.29 -34.78 16.86
C LEU A 13 -51.53 -33.48 17.21
N LEU A 14 -51.71 -32.96 18.43
CA LEU A 14 -51.03 -31.77 18.92
C LEU A 14 -49.51 -31.99 19.01
N LEU A 15 -49.08 -33.15 19.46
CA LEU A 15 -47.65 -33.51 19.52
C LEU A 15 -47.07 -33.64 18.11
N GLY A 16 -47.77 -34.19 17.15
CA GLY A 16 -47.35 -34.25 15.75
C GLY A 16 -47.23 -32.87 15.11
N ILE A 17 -48.14 -31.92 15.39
CA ILE A 17 -48.07 -30.55 14.92
C ILE A 17 -46.87 -29.83 15.54
N LEU A 18 -46.61 -30.06 16.83
CA LEU A 18 -45.46 -29.44 17.53
C LEU A 18 -44.14 -29.93 16.94
N VAL A 19 -43.97 -31.23 16.69
CA VAL A 19 -42.80 -31.79 16.07
C VAL A 19 -42.59 -31.27 14.64
N LEU A 20 -43.64 -31.22 13.84
CA LEU A 20 -43.62 -30.65 12.50
C LEU A 20 -43.28 -29.14 12.51
N SER A 21 -43.76 -28.39 13.49
CA SER A 21 -43.46 -26.96 13.64
C SER A 21 -42.00 -26.75 14.00
N ILE A 22 -41.41 -27.55 14.90
CA ILE A 22 -40.01 -27.50 15.25
C ILE A 22 -39.16 -27.84 14.02
N PHE A 23 -39.52 -28.89 13.29
CA PHE A 23 -38.80 -29.32 12.08
C PHE A 23 -38.89 -28.29 10.94
N THR A 24 -40.04 -27.64 10.75
CA THR A 24 -40.19 -26.56 9.78
C THR A 24 -39.44 -25.29 10.18
N ILE A 25 -39.38 -24.96 11.45
CA ILE A 25 -38.60 -23.80 11.96
C ILE A 25 -37.09 -24.07 11.75
N ASP A 26 -36.64 -25.31 12.02
CA ASP A 26 -35.25 -25.73 11.80
C ASP A 26 -34.90 -25.71 10.31
N LEU A 27 -35.78 -26.24 9.44
CA LEU A 27 -35.62 -26.17 7.97
C LEU A 27 -35.61 -24.73 7.42
N ILE A 28 -36.42 -23.82 7.97
CA ILE A 28 -36.47 -22.41 7.57
C ILE A 28 -35.22 -21.70 8.07
N LYS A 29 -34.77 -21.93 9.30
CA LYS A 29 -33.52 -21.40 9.84
C LYS A 29 -32.31 -21.87 9.01
N ASN A 30 -32.25 -23.14 8.68
CA ASN A 30 -31.12 -23.70 7.93
C ASN A 30 -31.14 -23.36 6.43
N ARG A 31 -32.31 -23.12 5.83
CA ARG A 31 -32.41 -22.65 4.44
C ARG A 31 -32.15 -21.16 4.27
N GLY A 32 -32.44 -20.33 5.26
CA GLY A 32 -32.25 -18.89 5.20
C GLY A 32 -30.82 -18.43 5.50
N ASN A 33 -30.05 -19.19 6.25
CA ASN A 33 -28.72 -18.81 6.67
C ASN A 33 -27.62 -19.28 5.70
N SER A 34 -27.79 -20.41 5.01
CA SER A 34 -26.69 -20.98 4.21
C SER A 34 -26.30 -20.13 3.00
N ASP A 35 -27.26 -19.49 2.31
CA ASP A 35 -26.93 -18.66 1.13
C ASP A 35 -26.41 -17.27 1.51
N THR A 36 -26.82 -16.73 2.66
CA THR A 36 -26.35 -15.40 3.15
C THR A 36 -24.96 -15.47 3.75
N GLU A 37 -24.57 -16.58 4.36
CA GLU A 37 -23.25 -16.74 4.98
C GLU A 37 -22.13 -16.84 3.93
N TRP A 38 -22.36 -17.52 2.81
CA TRP A 38 -21.41 -17.68 1.71
C TRP A 38 -21.13 -16.39 0.91
N ILE A 39 -21.93 -15.36 1.08
CA ILE A 39 -21.76 -14.04 0.44
C ILE A 39 -21.33 -12.96 1.42
N ASN A 40 -21.22 -13.27 2.71
CA ASN A 40 -20.78 -12.34 3.75
C ASN A 40 -19.27 -12.24 3.84
N PHE A 41 -18.67 -11.55 2.86
CA PHE A 41 -17.23 -11.26 2.82
C PHE A 41 -16.82 -10.15 3.78
N SER A 42 -17.72 -9.24 4.13
CA SER A 42 -17.38 -8.04 4.90
C SER A 42 -16.92 -8.35 6.33
N ILE A 43 -16.10 -7.43 6.86
CA ILE A 43 -15.72 -7.36 8.26
C ILE A 43 -16.20 -5.99 8.76
N GLU A 44 -17.25 -5.98 9.59
CA GLU A 44 -17.91 -4.74 10.02
C GLU A 44 -16.97 -3.83 10.82
N ASP A 45 -16.26 -4.40 11.79
CA ASP A 45 -15.31 -3.69 12.63
C ASP A 45 -13.87 -4.04 12.27
N THR A 46 -13.32 -3.28 11.33
CA THR A 46 -11.94 -3.46 10.87
C THR A 46 -10.89 -3.03 11.89
N THR A 47 -11.29 -2.33 12.97
CA THR A 47 -10.34 -1.93 14.03
C THR A 47 -9.89 -3.12 14.89
N LYS A 48 -10.65 -4.22 14.86
CA LYS A 48 -10.34 -5.47 15.54
C LYS A 48 -9.47 -6.42 14.72
N ILE A 49 -9.16 -6.09 13.45
CA ILE A 49 -8.27 -6.89 12.64
C ILE A 49 -6.85 -6.74 13.19
N THR A 50 -6.30 -7.84 13.70
CA THR A 50 -4.97 -7.91 14.31
C THR A 50 -3.90 -8.41 13.36
N LYS A 51 -4.27 -9.21 12.36
CA LYS A 51 -3.36 -9.73 11.34
C LYS A 51 -4.08 -9.95 10.01
N ILE A 52 -3.36 -9.70 8.91
CA ILE A 52 -3.79 -10.01 7.54
C ILE A 52 -2.66 -10.78 6.87
N VAL A 53 -2.98 -11.94 6.29
CA VAL A 53 -2.02 -12.77 5.54
C VAL A 53 -2.43 -12.78 4.08
N ILE A 54 -1.49 -12.48 3.20
CA ILE A 54 -1.71 -12.43 1.74
C ILE A 54 -0.77 -13.42 1.09
N GLU A 55 -1.32 -14.34 0.32
CA GLU A 55 -0.59 -15.40 -0.38
C GLU A 55 -1.02 -15.42 -1.85
N ASP A 56 -0.08 -15.60 -2.75
CA ASP A 56 -0.39 -15.83 -4.15
C ASP A 56 -0.05 -17.27 -4.58
N THR A 57 -0.49 -17.64 -5.75
CA THR A 57 -0.21 -18.99 -6.32
C THR A 57 1.23 -19.13 -6.83
N TYR A 58 2.05 -18.08 -6.77
CA TYR A 58 3.47 -18.11 -7.14
C TYR A 58 4.40 -18.32 -5.94
N GLY A 59 3.84 -18.53 -4.74
CA GLY A 59 4.58 -18.78 -3.50
C GLY A 59 5.08 -17.51 -2.81
N GLN A 60 4.58 -16.34 -3.19
CA GLN A 60 4.81 -15.11 -2.42
C GLN A 60 3.89 -15.08 -1.21
N HIS A 61 4.41 -14.52 -0.11
CA HIS A 61 3.74 -14.45 1.17
C HIS A 61 4.03 -13.10 1.84
N MET A 62 3.00 -12.49 2.43
CA MET A 62 3.10 -11.26 3.18
C MET A 62 2.20 -11.32 4.40
N GLU A 63 2.75 -11.08 5.57
CA GLU A 63 2.00 -10.89 6.81
C GLU A 63 2.02 -9.42 7.22
N LEU A 64 0.84 -8.90 7.49
CA LEU A 64 0.62 -7.58 8.08
C LEU A 64 0.12 -7.78 9.49
N ILE A 65 0.84 -7.30 10.48
CA ILE A 65 0.55 -7.48 11.90
C ILE A 65 0.29 -6.12 12.53
N GLN A 66 -0.79 -6.01 13.30
CA GLN A 66 -1.15 -4.80 14.02
C GLN A 66 -0.74 -4.92 15.49
N GLU A 67 0.11 -4.02 15.97
CA GLU A 67 0.47 -3.89 17.37
C GLU A 67 0.37 -2.44 17.83
N GLN A 68 -0.33 -2.19 18.93
CA GLN A 68 -0.50 -0.86 19.53
C GLN A 68 -0.95 0.22 18.54
N GLY A 69 -1.81 -0.15 17.58
CA GLY A 69 -2.33 0.76 16.56
C GLY A 69 -1.41 1.00 15.35
N ASN A 70 -0.23 0.38 15.32
CA ASN A 70 0.68 0.44 14.18
C ASN A 70 0.72 -0.91 13.46
N TRP A 71 0.97 -0.84 12.16
CA TRP A 71 1.12 -2.02 11.31
C TRP A 71 2.58 -2.23 10.95
N HIS A 72 3.04 -3.46 11.02
CA HIS A 72 4.37 -3.91 10.61
C HIS A 72 4.28 -5.26 9.91
N ASP A 73 5.34 -5.69 9.28
CA ASP A 73 5.44 -7.04 8.73
C ASP A 73 5.93 -8.07 9.77
N GLU A 74 6.07 -9.32 9.37
CA GLU A 74 6.55 -10.42 10.20
C GLU A 74 7.97 -10.21 10.81
N LYS A 75 8.76 -9.27 10.22
CA LYS A 75 10.12 -8.92 10.68
C LYS A 75 10.14 -7.69 11.57
N GLY A 76 8.98 -7.08 11.80
CA GLY A 76 8.87 -5.82 12.53
C GLY A 76 9.18 -4.58 11.68
N ASP A 77 9.35 -4.74 10.35
CA ASP A 77 9.61 -3.60 9.47
C ASP A 77 8.31 -2.80 9.21
N CYS A 78 8.46 -1.49 9.08
CA CYS A 78 7.36 -0.57 8.83
C CYS A 78 6.64 -0.87 7.51
N VAL A 79 5.31 -0.88 7.52
CA VAL A 79 4.46 -1.03 6.33
C VAL A 79 3.70 0.23 5.98
N SER A 80 3.40 0.39 4.70
CA SER A 80 2.69 1.53 4.12
C SER A 80 1.27 1.67 4.70
N LYS A 81 1.04 2.67 5.54
CA LYS A 81 -0.27 2.98 6.11
C LYS A 81 -1.37 3.15 5.03
N PRO A 82 -1.14 3.86 3.91
CA PRO A 82 -2.13 3.95 2.83
C PRO A 82 -2.53 2.58 2.27
N ASN A 83 -1.56 1.68 2.01
CA ASN A 83 -1.86 0.35 1.46
C ASN A 83 -2.69 -0.47 2.45
N VAL A 84 -2.34 -0.45 3.73
CA VAL A 84 -3.13 -1.10 4.79
C VAL A 84 -4.54 -0.51 4.85
N SER A 85 -4.68 0.81 4.81
CA SER A 85 -6.00 1.47 4.81
C SER A 85 -6.86 1.03 3.63
N PHE A 86 -6.30 0.86 2.44
CA PHE A 86 -7.05 0.37 1.27
C PHE A 86 -7.56 -1.06 1.44
N ILE A 87 -6.81 -1.94 2.13
CA ILE A 87 -7.28 -3.29 2.44
C ILE A 87 -8.38 -3.27 3.50
N LEU A 88 -8.20 -2.49 4.57
CA LEU A 88 -9.19 -2.37 5.63
C LEU A 88 -10.50 -1.76 5.11
N GLU A 89 -10.40 -0.74 4.24
CA GLU A 89 -11.55 -0.18 3.55
C GLU A 89 -12.25 -1.24 2.67
N ALA A 90 -11.48 -2.01 1.90
CA ALA A 90 -12.03 -3.09 1.10
C ALA A 90 -12.72 -4.14 1.97
N ALA A 91 -12.12 -4.53 3.11
CA ALA A 91 -12.72 -5.48 4.05
C ALA A 91 -14.06 -5.00 4.61
N LYS A 92 -14.20 -3.70 4.86
CA LYS A 92 -15.43 -3.09 5.36
C LYS A 92 -16.50 -2.92 4.30
N LEU A 93 -16.11 -2.49 3.09
CA LEU A 93 -17.04 -2.03 2.05
C LEU A 93 -17.33 -3.07 0.96
N ILE A 94 -16.75 -4.27 1.07
CA ILE A 94 -17.04 -5.34 0.11
C ILE A 94 -18.50 -5.76 0.20
N GLU A 95 -19.15 -5.90 -0.96
CA GLU A 95 -20.55 -6.30 -1.04
C GLU A 95 -20.77 -7.28 -2.18
N PHE A 96 -21.81 -8.09 -2.03
CA PHE A 96 -22.25 -9.03 -3.05
C PHE A 96 -22.76 -8.29 -4.29
N LYS A 97 -22.21 -8.62 -5.46
CA LYS A 97 -22.64 -8.08 -6.76
C LYS A 97 -23.63 -8.98 -7.47
N GLY A 98 -23.47 -10.30 -7.33
CA GLY A 98 -24.33 -11.27 -7.97
C GLY A 98 -23.71 -12.66 -8.11
N TYR A 99 -24.49 -13.60 -8.54
CA TYR A 99 -24.02 -14.95 -8.86
C TYR A 99 -23.45 -15.02 -10.29
N LEU A 100 -22.49 -15.91 -10.48
CA LEU A 100 -22.01 -16.22 -11.83
C LEU A 100 -23.07 -16.99 -12.62
N PRO A 101 -23.20 -16.75 -13.95
CA PRO A 101 -24.00 -17.59 -14.80
C PRO A 101 -23.52 -19.06 -14.72
N GLU A 102 -24.45 -20.01 -14.67
CA GLU A 102 -24.17 -21.44 -14.47
C GLU A 102 -23.11 -21.98 -15.45
N LYS A 103 -23.22 -21.57 -16.72
CA LYS A 103 -22.27 -21.94 -17.78
C LYS A 103 -20.84 -21.46 -17.52
N SER A 104 -20.66 -20.41 -16.71
CA SER A 104 -19.36 -19.78 -16.44
C SER A 104 -18.72 -20.29 -15.14
N LYS A 105 -19.50 -20.83 -14.20
CA LYS A 105 -19.01 -21.26 -12.89
C LYS A 105 -17.81 -22.20 -12.99
N ARG A 106 -17.94 -23.29 -13.77
CA ARG A 106 -16.87 -24.27 -13.94
C ARG A 106 -15.58 -23.64 -14.42
N ARG A 107 -15.65 -22.79 -15.45
CA ARG A 107 -14.48 -22.09 -15.99
C ARG A 107 -13.79 -21.21 -14.94
N PHE A 108 -14.56 -20.44 -14.17
CA PHE A 108 -13.99 -19.57 -13.14
C PHE A 108 -13.42 -20.38 -11.96
N THR A 109 -14.04 -21.49 -11.58
CA THR A 109 -13.50 -22.41 -10.56
C THR A 109 -12.16 -23.00 -11.00
N GLU A 110 -12.04 -23.43 -12.25
CA GLU A 110 -10.79 -23.95 -12.84
C GLU A 110 -9.70 -22.84 -12.87
N LEU A 111 -10.04 -21.63 -13.30
CA LEU A 111 -9.10 -20.49 -13.28
C LEU A 111 -8.64 -20.17 -11.87
N MET A 112 -9.55 -20.11 -10.91
CA MET A 112 -9.22 -19.79 -9.51
C MET A 112 -8.41 -20.89 -8.83
N SER A 113 -8.48 -22.14 -9.29
CA SER A 113 -7.65 -23.23 -8.75
C SER A 113 -6.16 -23.03 -9.08
N THR A 114 -5.86 -22.36 -10.19
CA THR A 114 -4.49 -22.12 -10.67
C THR A 114 -3.98 -20.71 -10.43
N GLN A 115 -4.87 -19.74 -10.35
CA GLN A 115 -4.50 -18.33 -10.21
C GLN A 115 -5.48 -17.59 -9.31
N HIS A 116 -5.05 -17.32 -8.09
CA HIS A 116 -5.79 -16.51 -7.12
C HIS A 116 -4.83 -15.84 -6.13
N ILE A 117 -5.35 -14.86 -5.42
CA ILE A 117 -4.71 -14.28 -4.23
C ILE A 117 -5.57 -14.70 -3.05
N LYS A 118 -4.99 -15.38 -2.06
CA LYS A 118 -5.64 -15.69 -0.80
C LYS A 118 -5.34 -14.60 0.21
N VAL A 119 -6.38 -14.05 0.83
CA VAL A 119 -6.27 -13.03 1.89
C VAL A 119 -6.98 -13.54 3.13
N SER A 120 -6.23 -13.83 4.18
CA SER A 120 -6.76 -14.34 5.44
C SER A 120 -6.80 -13.23 6.49
N TYR A 121 -7.94 -13.03 7.11
CA TYR A 121 -8.17 -12.02 8.14
C TYR A 121 -8.26 -12.66 9.52
N TYR A 122 -7.54 -12.08 10.47
CA TYR A 122 -7.56 -12.45 11.88
C TYR A 122 -8.17 -11.30 12.67
N VAL A 123 -9.24 -11.56 13.40
CA VAL A 123 -9.97 -10.61 14.23
C VAL A 123 -9.78 -11.02 15.70
N ASP A 124 -9.38 -10.08 16.54
CA ASP A 124 -9.07 -10.32 17.96
C ASP A 124 -8.07 -11.48 18.18
N GLY A 125 -7.15 -11.70 17.23
CA GLY A 125 -6.10 -12.73 17.25
C GLY A 125 -6.49 -14.06 16.62
N GLU A 126 -7.76 -14.29 16.29
CA GLU A 126 -8.25 -15.54 15.72
C GLU A 126 -8.57 -15.42 14.24
N TRP A 127 -8.23 -16.47 13.47
CA TRP A 127 -8.62 -16.53 12.07
C TRP A 127 -10.15 -16.57 11.93
N THR A 128 -10.67 -15.62 11.13
CA THR A 128 -12.11 -15.47 10.97
C THR A 128 -12.57 -15.86 9.59
N LYS A 129 -11.91 -15.36 8.55
CA LYS A 129 -12.26 -15.68 7.16
C LYS A 129 -11.08 -15.49 6.22
N SER A 130 -11.14 -16.18 5.09
CA SER A 130 -10.22 -16.00 3.96
C SER A 130 -10.99 -15.72 2.68
N TRP A 131 -10.48 -14.76 1.92
CA TRP A 131 -10.95 -14.46 0.57
C TRP A 131 -10.03 -15.10 -0.45
N TYR A 132 -10.57 -15.76 -1.41
CA TYR A 132 -9.85 -16.19 -2.60
C TYR A 132 -10.25 -15.26 -3.74
N ILE A 133 -9.36 -14.36 -4.12
CA ILE A 133 -9.57 -13.32 -5.11
C ILE A 133 -9.13 -13.86 -6.47
N GLY A 134 -10.08 -14.11 -7.35
CA GLY A 134 -9.87 -14.63 -8.68
C GLY A 134 -9.81 -13.53 -9.75
N PRO A 135 -10.18 -13.83 -11.00
CA PRO A 135 -10.16 -12.86 -12.09
C PRO A 135 -11.25 -11.78 -11.94
N PRO A 136 -11.10 -10.63 -12.62
CA PRO A 136 -12.13 -9.60 -12.66
C PRO A 136 -13.39 -10.09 -13.39
N THR A 137 -14.54 -9.46 -13.09
CA THR A 137 -15.77 -9.65 -13.87
C THR A 137 -15.62 -9.08 -15.28
N GLN A 138 -16.43 -9.53 -16.25
CA GLN A 138 -16.33 -9.09 -17.66
C GLN A 138 -16.51 -7.59 -17.84
N ASP A 139 -17.32 -6.96 -17.01
CA ASP A 139 -17.57 -5.52 -17.03
C ASP A 139 -16.49 -4.71 -16.30
N HIS A 140 -15.49 -5.37 -15.69
CA HIS A 140 -14.43 -4.78 -14.87
C HIS A 140 -14.92 -3.97 -13.64
N TYR A 141 -16.18 -4.17 -13.22
CA TYR A 141 -16.77 -3.52 -12.03
C TYR A 141 -16.97 -4.50 -10.87
N GLY A 142 -16.05 -5.44 -10.72
CA GLY A 142 -16.05 -6.43 -9.64
C GLY A 142 -15.02 -7.52 -9.85
N GLN A 143 -15.05 -8.48 -8.94
CA GLN A 143 -14.09 -9.58 -8.86
C GLN A 143 -14.83 -10.87 -8.60
N VAL A 144 -14.38 -11.96 -9.23
CA VAL A 144 -14.86 -13.31 -8.92
C VAL A 144 -14.09 -13.80 -7.70
N MET A 145 -14.81 -14.23 -6.67
CA MET A 145 -14.21 -14.58 -5.37
C MET A 145 -14.88 -15.81 -4.74
N LEU A 146 -14.11 -16.50 -3.88
CA LEU A 146 -14.60 -17.55 -2.98
C LEU A 146 -14.35 -17.10 -1.54
N LEU A 147 -15.28 -17.46 -0.65
CA LEU A 147 -15.17 -17.22 0.79
C LEU A 147 -14.82 -18.52 1.51
N GLU A 148 -13.99 -18.43 2.53
CA GLU A 148 -13.75 -19.46 3.52
C GLU A 148 -13.91 -18.85 4.90
N THR A 149 -14.68 -19.48 5.78
CA THR A 149 -14.91 -19.04 7.15
C THR A 149 -14.59 -20.18 8.13
N ALA A 150 -14.37 -19.80 9.40
CA ALA A 150 -14.09 -20.79 10.45
C ALA A 150 -15.26 -21.76 10.67
N ASP A 151 -16.49 -21.26 10.52
CA ASP A 151 -17.70 -22.03 10.86
C ASP A 151 -18.14 -22.94 9.69
N GLU A 152 -18.09 -22.43 8.45
CA GLU A 152 -18.68 -23.10 7.27
C GLU A 152 -17.62 -23.72 6.33
N GLY A 153 -16.34 -23.42 6.56
CA GLY A 153 -15.25 -23.83 5.66
C GLY A 153 -15.23 -23.03 4.36
N LYS A 154 -14.78 -23.65 3.27
CA LYS A 154 -14.63 -22.99 1.96
C LYS A 154 -15.88 -23.14 1.10
N SER A 155 -16.38 -22.05 0.52
CA SER A 155 -17.51 -22.07 -0.41
C SER A 155 -17.21 -22.90 -1.66
N LYS A 156 -18.22 -23.59 -2.17
CA LYS A 156 -18.09 -24.46 -3.36
C LYS A 156 -18.08 -23.65 -4.65
N ASP A 157 -18.96 -22.67 -4.74
CA ASP A 157 -19.17 -21.87 -5.94
C ASP A 157 -18.63 -20.45 -5.76
N PRO A 158 -17.89 -19.94 -6.76
CA PRO A 158 -17.47 -18.54 -6.75
C PRO A 158 -18.64 -17.60 -7.00
N VAL A 159 -18.56 -16.41 -6.39
CA VAL A 159 -19.54 -15.33 -6.54
C VAL A 159 -18.85 -14.08 -7.06
N MET A 160 -19.65 -13.13 -7.58
CA MET A 160 -19.15 -11.81 -7.97
C MET A 160 -19.27 -10.84 -6.80
N MET A 161 -18.16 -10.22 -6.44
CA MET A 161 -18.07 -9.22 -5.37
C MET A 161 -17.64 -7.87 -5.94
N ARG A 162 -18.00 -6.78 -5.27
CA ARG A 162 -17.53 -5.43 -5.56
C ARG A 162 -17.27 -4.67 -4.26
N ILE A 163 -16.58 -3.55 -4.35
CA ILE A 163 -16.45 -2.61 -3.24
C ILE A 163 -17.48 -1.50 -3.44
N LYS A 164 -18.31 -1.24 -2.44
CA LYS A 164 -19.31 -0.18 -2.47
C LYS A 164 -18.67 1.18 -2.76
N GLY A 165 -19.21 1.89 -3.75
CA GLY A 165 -18.71 3.20 -4.17
C GLY A 165 -17.46 3.16 -5.05
N LEU A 166 -16.90 1.97 -5.37
CA LEU A 166 -15.78 1.82 -6.29
C LEU A 166 -16.25 1.29 -7.65
N ASN A 167 -15.92 2.02 -8.70
CA ASN A 167 -16.06 1.53 -10.08
C ASN A 167 -14.73 0.94 -10.54
N GLY A 168 -14.51 -0.36 -10.30
CA GLY A 168 -13.27 -1.00 -10.67
C GLY A 168 -13.08 -2.39 -10.08
N ILE A 169 -11.90 -2.95 -10.34
CA ILE A 169 -11.49 -4.28 -9.86
C ILE A 169 -10.87 -4.20 -8.45
N ILE A 170 -10.95 -5.30 -7.71
CA ILE A 170 -10.52 -5.40 -6.31
C ILE A 170 -9.05 -5.81 -6.20
N SER A 171 -8.61 -6.75 -7.06
CA SER A 171 -7.31 -7.42 -6.96
C SER A 171 -6.08 -6.51 -6.87
N PRO A 172 -6.01 -5.30 -7.48
CA PRO A 172 -4.81 -4.47 -7.39
C PRO A 172 -4.48 -3.96 -5.97
N ARG A 173 -5.42 -4.06 -5.03
CA ARG A 173 -5.18 -3.72 -3.61
C ARG A 173 -4.45 -4.81 -2.85
N PHE A 174 -4.47 -6.04 -3.38
CA PHE A 174 -3.96 -7.23 -2.71
C PHE A 174 -2.77 -7.79 -3.48
N PHE A 175 -1.60 -7.69 -2.93
CA PHE A 175 -0.37 -8.23 -3.51
C PHE A 175 0.46 -8.87 -2.39
N ALA A 176 1.06 -10.03 -2.68
CA ALA A 176 1.88 -10.77 -1.73
C ALA A 176 3.36 -10.33 -1.76
N GLU A 177 3.73 -9.44 -2.69
CA GLU A 177 5.11 -8.96 -2.81
C GLU A 177 5.47 -7.98 -1.69
N ARG A 178 6.29 -8.45 -0.73
CA ARG A 178 6.68 -7.72 0.48
C ARG A 178 7.18 -6.30 0.21
N LYS A 179 8.03 -6.10 -0.80
CA LYS A 179 8.64 -4.80 -1.10
C LYS A 179 7.61 -3.69 -1.35
N ARG A 180 6.47 -4.03 -1.93
CA ARG A 180 5.39 -3.06 -2.21
C ARG A 180 4.64 -2.60 -0.96
N TRP A 181 4.79 -3.35 0.15
CA TRP A 181 4.18 -3.02 1.44
C TRP A 181 5.03 -2.10 2.30
N MET A 182 6.34 -2.04 2.06
CA MET A 182 7.26 -1.29 2.91
C MET A 182 6.96 0.19 2.92
N CYS A 183 7.28 0.85 4.06
CA CYS A 183 7.23 2.30 4.17
C CYS A 183 8.11 2.95 3.11
N THR A 184 7.60 4.00 2.49
CA THR A 184 8.31 4.75 1.46
C THR A 184 8.96 6.03 2.01
N GLU A 185 8.86 6.27 3.32
CA GLU A 185 9.41 7.44 3.97
C GLU A 185 10.94 7.43 3.94
N ILE A 186 11.53 8.56 3.50
CA ILE A 186 12.97 8.79 3.51
C ILE A 186 13.32 9.80 4.61
N PHE A 187 12.57 10.89 4.69
CA PHE A 187 12.73 11.93 5.70
C PHE A 187 11.38 12.33 6.29
N SER A 188 11.37 12.50 7.61
CA SER A 188 10.23 12.97 8.41
C SER A 188 10.77 13.90 9.50
N LEU A 189 11.52 14.95 9.09
CA LEU A 189 12.32 15.78 10.00
C LEU A 189 11.81 17.21 10.05
N ASN A 190 11.69 17.75 11.25
CA ASN A 190 11.54 19.19 11.45
C ASN A 190 12.87 19.92 11.24
N PRO A 191 12.86 21.20 10.86
CA PRO A 191 14.08 21.97 10.63
C PRO A 191 15.07 21.96 11.80
N GLU A 192 14.58 21.90 13.03
CA GLU A 192 15.38 21.87 14.26
C GLU A 192 16.16 20.57 14.43
N GLU A 193 15.65 19.46 13.89
CA GLU A 193 16.27 18.15 13.96
C GLU A 193 17.41 17.99 12.93
N ILE A 194 17.49 18.91 11.96
CA ILE A 194 18.48 18.88 10.88
C ILE A 194 19.73 19.63 11.29
N LYS A 195 20.88 18.96 11.36
CA LYS A 195 22.20 19.53 11.63
C LYS A 195 22.85 20.07 10.35
N SER A 196 22.77 19.33 9.26
CA SER A 196 23.30 19.78 7.98
C SER A 196 22.64 19.10 6.79
N VAL A 197 22.54 19.85 5.69
CA VAL A 197 22.14 19.33 4.37
C VAL A 197 23.19 19.75 3.36
N GLU A 198 23.59 18.81 2.49
CA GLU A 198 24.49 19.08 1.37
C GLU A 198 23.90 18.48 0.09
N ILE A 199 23.72 19.33 -0.92
CA ILE A 199 23.36 18.93 -2.29
C ILE A 199 24.57 19.15 -3.17
N LYS A 200 25.04 18.05 -3.80
CA LYS A 200 26.05 18.09 -4.88
C LYS A 200 25.36 17.75 -6.18
N ASN A 201 25.32 18.72 -7.09
CA ASN A 201 24.86 18.51 -8.46
C ASN A 201 26.09 18.28 -9.35
N TYR A 202 26.19 17.10 -9.97
CA TYR A 202 27.34 16.72 -10.78
C TYR A 202 27.22 17.17 -12.25
N GLU A 203 26.00 17.36 -12.74
CA GLU A 203 25.75 17.89 -14.10
C GLU A 203 25.90 19.42 -14.13
N MET A 204 25.44 20.09 -13.06
CA MET A 204 25.54 21.55 -12.89
C MET A 204 26.11 21.89 -11.52
N PRO A 205 27.46 21.82 -11.35
CA PRO A 205 28.09 22.05 -10.03
C PRO A 205 27.77 23.39 -9.39
N ALA A 206 27.47 24.42 -10.19
CA ALA A 206 27.03 25.72 -9.71
C ALA A 206 25.72 25.70 -8.90
N LEU A 207 24.90 24.66 -9.05
CA LEU A 207 23.67 24.47 -8.29
C LEU A 207 23.90 23.76 -6.94
N SER A 208 25.13 23.35 -6.65
CA SER A 208 25.48 22.71 -5.38
C SER A 208 25.45 23.71 -4.23
N PHE A 209 25.00 23.25 -3.08
CA PHE A 209 24.97 24.06 -1.86
C PHE A 209 25.06 23.18 -0.61
N LYS A 210 25.39 23.84 0.51
CA LYS A 210 25.47 23.22 1.83
C LYS A 210 24.91 24.16 2.89
N ILE A 211 24.08 23.59 3.75
CA ILE A 211 23.54 24.28 4.94
C ILE A 211 24.10 23.59 6.17
N LYS A 212 24.52 24.36 7.15
CA LYS A 212 24.85 23.90 8.50
C LYS A 212 23.97 24.65 9.50
N ASN A 213 23.29 23.91 10.35
CA ASN A 213 22.55 24.45 11.49
C ASN A 213 23.37 24.27 12.76
N THR A 214 23.83 25.37 13.35
CA THR A 214 24.65 25.37 14.59
C THR A 214 23.78 25.50 15.83
N GLY A 215 22.44 25.43 15.70
CA GLY A 215 21.46 25.66 16.75
C GLY A 215 21.21 27.17 17.05
N ARG A 216 22.22 28.03 16.89
CA ARG A 216 22.10 29.48 17.08
C ARG A 216 21.94 30.23 15.75
N ARG A 217 22.49 29.71 14.67
CA ARG A 217 22.50 30.35 13.35
C ARG A 217 22.68 29.30 12.26
N PHE A 218 22.30 29.67 11.03
CA PHE A 218 22.60 28.89 9.84
C PHE A 218 23.87 29.41 9.16
N GLU A 219 24.66 28.51 8.61
CA GLU A 219 25.73 28.81 7.67
C GLU A 219 25.38 28.15 6.33
N VAL A 220 25.40 28.95 5.27
CA VAL A 220 25.07 28.46 3.93
C VAL A 220 26.25 28.75 3.00
N THR A 221 26.64 27.71 2.26
CA THR A 221 27.54 27.81 1.11
C THR A 221 26.73 27.47 -0.12
N SER A 222 26.67 28.37 -1.09
CA SER A 222 25.97 28.21 -2.36
C SER A 222 26.88 28.68 -3.49
N ARG A 223 26.84 27.95 -4.62
CA ARG A 223 27.69 28.26 -5.79
C ARG A 223 29.17 28.38 -5.44
N GLY A 224 29.63 27.55 -4.51
CA GLY A 224 31.02 27.57 -4.03
C GLY A 224 31.41 28.73 -3.10
N LYS A 225 30.47 29.63 -2.77
CA LYS A 225 30.73 30.80 -1.89
C LYS A 225 29.95 30.71 -0.59
N LYS A 226 30.57 31.05 0.54
CA LYS A 226 29.87 31.22 1.82
C LYS A 226 29.05 32.50 1.75
N LEU A 227 27.77 32.44 2.06
CA LEU A 227 26.89 33.59 2.06
C LEU A 227 27.13 34.41 3.32
N THR A 228 27.39 35.75 3.14
CA THR A 228 27.65 36.69 4.24
C THR A 228 26.36 37.29 4.79
N ARG A 229 25.34 37.46 3.94
CA ARG A 229 24.00 37.87 4.31
C ARG A 229 23.04 36.74 4.01
N LEU A 230 22.35 36.27 5.02
CA LEU A 230 21.47 35.14 4.93
C LEU A 230 20.07 35.51 5.40
N ASP A 231 19.09 35.26 4.58
CA ASP A 231 17.68 35.23 5.01
C ASP A 231 17.40 33.90 5.72
N THR A 232 17.39 33.94 7.05
CA THR A 232 17.17 32.80 7.90
C THR A 232 15.76 32.20 7.71
N ALA A 233 14.76 33.04 7.37
CA ALA A 233 13.40 32.58 7.11
C ALA A 233 13.34 31.70 5.83
N ASN A 234 14.09 32.04 4.79
CA ASN A 234 14.20 31.25 3.58
C ASN A 234 14.94 29.93 3.84
N VAL A 235 15.99 29.91 4.66
CA VAL A 235 16.66 28.69 5.07
C VAL A 235 15.68 27.78 5.81
N TYR A 236 14.96 28.32 6.76
CA TYR A 236 13.98 27.58 7.54
C TYR A 236 12.87 27.01 6.63
N ARG A 237 12.35 27.81 5.70
CA ARG A 237 11.36 27.39 4.71
C ARG A 237 11.86 26.24 3.84
N TYR A 238 13.12 26.30 3.39
CA TYR A 238 13.73 25.20 2.65
C TYR A 238 13.82 23.92 3.50
N LEU A 239 14.27 24.02 4.75
CA LEU A 239 14.40 22.87 5.64
C LEU A 239 13.04 22.24 5.99
N GLN A 240 11.94 22.99 5.96
CA GLN A 240 10.59 22.44 6.11
C GLN A 240 10.24 21.43 5.01
N GLY A 241 10.90 21.48 3.85
CA GLY A 241 10.74 20.51 2.77
C GLY A 241 11.09 19.08 3.18
N TYR A 242 11.85 18.88 4.28
CA TYR A 242 12.23 17.53 4.77
C TYR A 242 11.22 16.89 5.73
N LYS A 243 10.09 17.54 6.02
CA LYS A 243 9.06 17.02 6.93
C LYS A 243 8.35 15.76 6.42
N LYS A 244 8.29 15.59 5.10
CA LYS A 244 7.56 14.49 4.51
C LYS A 244 8.11 14.17 3.12
N ILE A 245 9.22 13.45 3.07
CA ILE A 245 9.84 13.00 1.82
C ILE A 245 9.73 11.49 1.71
N HIS A 246 9.15 11.05 0.62
CA HIS A 246 8.92 9.65 0.30
C HIS A 246 9.49 9.33 -1.08
N PHE A 247 9.98 8.11 -1.26
CA PHE A 247 10.17 7.58 -2.60
C PHE A 247 8.83 7.08 -3.17
N ASN A 248 8.75 6.96 -4.49
CA ASN A 248 7.49 6.59 -5.14
C ASN A 248 7.27 5.07 -5.15
N PHE A 249 8.29 4.33 -5.60
CA PHE A 249 8.23 2.87 -5.69
C PHE A 249 9.57 2.23 -5.31
N PRO A 250 9.55 1.09 -4.58
CA PRO A 250 10.74 0.27 -4.43
C PRO A 250 11.13 -0.37 -5.78
N ASN A 251 12.37 -0.79 -5.92
CA ASN A 251 12.76 -1.55 -7.09
C ASN A 251 12.17 -2.97 -7.07
N VAL A 252 11.17 -3.20 -7.90
CA VAL A 252 10.57 -4.51 -8.17
C VAL A 252 10.80 -4.99 -9.60
N GLU A 253 11.36 -4.13 -10.46
CA GLU A 253 11.50 -4.36 -11.90
C GLU A 253 12.88 -4.86 -12.30
N LEU A 254 13.93 -4.30 -11.66
CA LEU A 254 15.31 -4.56 -12.05
C LEU A 254 15.86 -5.79 -11.35
N ASN A 255 16.44 -6.68 -12.11
CA ASN A 255 17.24 -7.78 -11.59
C ASN A 255 18.61 -7.27 -11.08
N LYS A 256 19.38 -8.13 -10.39
CA LYS A 256 20.65 -7.77 -9.78
C LYS A 256 21.67 -7.16 -10.77
N LYS A 257 21.78 -7.71 -11.99
CA LYS A 257 22.71 -7.18 -13.01
C LYS A 257 22.31 -5.77 -13.47
N GLN A 258 21.01 -5.53 -13.60
CA GLN A 258 20.47 -4.21 -13.97
C GLN A 258 20.65 -3.20 -12.83
N VAL A 259 20.42 -3.60 -11.57
CA VAL A 259 20.71 -2.78 -10.38
C VAL A 259 22.18 -2.36 -10.38
N ASP A 260 23.11 -3.31 -10.57
CA ASP A 260 24.55 -3.02 -10.63
C ASP A 260 24.91 -2.10 -11.80
N SER A 261 24.18 -2.20 -12.92
CA SER A 261 24.35 -1.30 -14.07
C SER A 261 23.91 0.14 -13.74
N VAL A 262 22.76 0.31 -13.08
CA VAL A 262 22.28 1.63 -12.65
C VAL A 262 23.27 2.27 -11.68
N LYS A 263 23.74 1.55 -10.68
CA LYS A 263 24.70 2.07 -9.69
C LYS A 263 26.05 2.50 -10.29
N ARG A 264 26.45 1.92 -11.42
CA ARG A 264 27.65 2.33 -12.19
C ARG A 264 27.37 3.46 -13.17
N SER A 265 26.12 3.82 -13.40
CA SER A 265 25.79 4.91 -14.31
C SER A 265 26.18 6.28 -13.72
N PRO A 266 26.28 7.33 -14.55
CA PRO A 266 26.57 8.67 -14.06
C PRO A 266 25.60 9.12 -12.98
N ILE A 267 26.17 9.69 -11.92
CA ILE A 267 25.42 10.32 -10.82
C ILE A 267 25.08 11.74 -11.24
N PHE A 268 23.80 12.14 -11.24
CA PHE A 268 23.45 13.52 -11.52
C PHE A 268 23.39 14.38 -10.25
N ALA A 269 23.02 13.80 -9.10
CA ALA A 269 23.00 14.52 -7.83
C ALA A 269 23.26 13.57 -6.64
N ARG A 270 23.76 14.15 -5.54
CA ARG A 270 23.87 13.51 -4.23
C ARG A 270 23.26 14.45 -3.18
N LEU A 271 22.38 13.90 -2.38
CA LEU A 271 21.82 14.56 -1.20
C LEU A 271 22.38 13.88 0.04
N SER A 272 23.04 14.63 0.91
CA SER A 272 23.49 14.15 2.23
C SER A 272 22.87 15.00 3.31
N LEU A 273 22.17 14.37 4.25
CA LEU A 273 21.54 15.00 5.40
C LEU A 273 22.12 14.39 6.67
N THR A 274 22.45 15.22 7.64
CA THR A 274 22.87 14.80 8.98
C THR A 274 21.91 15.41 10.00
N GLU A 275 21.40 14.59 10.87
CA GLU A 275 20.51 14.98 11.97
C GLU A 275 21.30 15.50 13.17
N GLN A 276 20.63 16.20 14.10
CA GLN A 276 21.23 16.65 15.36
C GLN A 276 21.67 15.46 16.23
N THR A 277 21.00 14.30 16.10
CA THR A 277 21.37 13.02 16.74
C THR A 277 22.70 12.45 16.25
N GLY A 278 23.19 12.92 15.08
CA GLY A 278 24.38 12.40 14.42
C GLY A 278 24.10 11.37 13.32
N THR A 279 22.87 10.93 13.17
CA THR A 279 22.46 10.03 12.08
C THR A 279 22.66 10.74 10.74
N SER A 280 23.22 10.04 9.76
CA SER A 280 23.46 10.58 8.42
C SER A 280 22.83 9.71 7.35
N THR A 281 22.04 10.33 6.50
CA THR A 281 21.40 9.71 5.34
C THR A 281 21.95 10.31 4.06
N THR A 282 22.42 9.46 3.15
CA THR A 282 22.91 9.89 1.83
C THR A 282 22.15 9.17 0.74
N LEU A 283 21.62 9.94 -0.21
CA LEU A 283 20.97 9.45 -1.42
C LEU A 283 21.87 9.74 -2.61
N ILE A 284 22.14 8.71 -3.44
CA ILE A 284 22.89 8.86 -4.70
C ILE A 284 21.86 8.72 -5.83
N MET A 285 21.80 9.72 -6.72
CA MET A 285 20.73 9.84 -7.69
C MET A 285 21.22 9.61 -9.11
N HIS A 286 20.54 8.70 -9.82
CA HIS A 286 20.84 8.30 -11.19
C HIS A 286 19.64 8.55 -12.09
N ARG A 287 19.89 9.01 -13.33
CA ARG A 287 18.81 9.22 -14.29
C ARG A 287 18.28 7.89 -14.81
N ILE A 288 16.98 7.86 -15.12
CA ILE A 288 16.32 6.75 -15.80
C ILE A 288 16.33 7.07 -17.31
N LYS A 289 16.74 6.11 -18.13
CA LYS A 289 16.57 6.20 -19.57
C LYS A 289 15.09 5.94 -19.91
N SER A 290 14.55 6.76 -20.79
CA SER A 290 13.19 6.55 -21.32
C SER A 290 13.27 5.77 -22.63
N ASP A 291 12.42 4.75 -22.78
CA ASP A 291 12.29 3.99 -24.03
C ASP A 291 11.68 4.82 -25.15
N VAL A 292 10.89 5.83 -24.78
CA VAL A 292 10.29 6.79 -25.71
C VAL A 292 10.86 8.17 -25.42
N PRO A 293 11.46 8.86 -26.41
CA PRO A 293 11.96 10.22 -26.23
C PRO A 293 10.85 11.15 -25.73
N GLN A 294 11.16 11.93 -24.68
CA GLN A 294 10.24 12.88 -24.05
C GLN A 294 10.68 14.31 -24.39
N ARG A 295 9.75 15.26 -24.40
CA ARG A 295 10.08 16.68 -24.55
C ARG A 295 10.38 17.29 -23.19
N ASN A 296 11.51 17.99 -23.08
CA ASN A 296 11.83 18.78 -21.89
C ASN A 296 11.05 20.13 -21.92
N GLU A 297 11.20 20.93 -20.86
CA GLU A 297 10.49 22.20 -20.69
C GLU A 297 10.83 23.24 -21.80
N VAL A 298 11.98 23.13 -22.45
CA VAL A 298 12.39 23.97 -23.59
C VAL A 298 12.03 23.38 -24.95
N GLY A 299 11.30 22.25 -24.98
CA GLY A 299 10.80 21.63 -26.20
C GLY A 299 11.78 20.67 -26.88
N GLU A 300 12.95 20.40 -26.32
CA GLU A 300 13.94 19.48 -26.88
C GLU A 300 13.60 18.03 -26.56
N MET A 301 13.89 17.12 -27.49
CA MET A 301 13.69 15.69 -27.30
C MET A 301 14.85 15.11 -26.47
N VAL A 302 14.51 14.53 -25.33
CA VAL A 302 15.47 13.89 -24.42
C VAL A 302 15.16 12.40 -24.26
N SER A 303 16.19 11.59 -24.12
CA SER A 303 16.08 10.15 -23.91
C SER A 303 16.09 9.75 -22.43
N MET A 304 15.83 10.70 -21.55
CA MET A 304 15.74 10.49 -20.11
C MET A 304 14.32 10.68 -19.64
N ASP A 305 13.91 9.92 -18.62
CA ASP A 305 12.61 10.10 -17.96
C ASP A 305 12.58 11.45 -17.26
N MET A 306 11.56 12.26 -17.58
CA MET A 306 11.40 13.62 -17.02
C MET A 306 10.63 13.62 -15.69
N ASN A 307 10.05 12.49 -15.30
CA ASN A 307 9.24 12.38 -14.10
C ASN A 307 9.94 11.62 -12.97
N LEU A 308 10.74 10.60 -13.33
CA LEU A 308 11.31 9.64 -12.39
C LEU A 308 12.83 9.56 -12.50
N PHE A 309 13.46 9.23 -11.38
CA PHE A 309 14.88 8.90 -11.29
C PHE A 309 15.12 7.79 -10.27
N TRP A 310 16.25 7.11 -10.36
CA TRP A 310 16.69 6.15 -9.35
C TRP A 310 17.45 6.86 -8.23
N ALA A 311 17.09 6.55 -6.96
CA ALA A 311 17.89 6.90 -5.81
C ALA A 311 18.45 5.64 -5.15
N GLU A 312 19.75 5.60 -4.92
CA GLU A 312 20.38 4.58 -4.08
C GLU A 312 20.29 5.04 -2.63
N MET A 313 19.66 4.19 -1.80
CA MET A 313 19.47 4.39 -0.37
C MET A 313 20.73 3.99 0.42
N PRO A 314 20.90 4.40 1.70
CA PRO A 314 22.04 4.02 2.52
C PRO A 314 22.25 2.50 2.69
N ASN A 315 21.16 1.72 2.63
CA ASN A 315 21.21 0.26 2.68
C ASN A 315 21.58 -0.39 1.32
N GLY A 316 21.85 0.43 0.31
CA GLY A 316 22.20 -0.02 -1.04
C GLY A 316 20.99 -0.39 -1.90
N GLU A 317 19.76 -0.25 -1.45
CA GLU A 317 18.58 -0.48 -2.28
C GLU A 317 18.36 0.67 -3.27
N LEU A 318 17.92 0.33 -4.49
CA LEU A 318 17.44 1.32 -5.45
C LEU A 318 15.93 1.53 -5.27
N VAL A 319 15.53 2.79 -5.24
CA VAL A 319 14.13 3.21 -5.19
C VAL A 319 13.84 4.22 -6.29
N LYS A 320 12.62 4.22 -6.84
CA LYS A 320 12.18 5.24 -7.79
C LYS A 320 11.66 6.45 -7.04
N CYS A 321 12.18 7.62 -7.38
CA CYS A 321 11.75 8.91 -6.84
C CYS A 321 11.18 9.79 -7.96
N GLN A 322 10.26 10.67 -7.61
CA GLN A 322 9.69 11.65 -8.53
C GLN A 322 10.44 12.98 -8.45
N TYR A 323 10.79 13.57 -9.60
CA TYR A 323 11.34 14.92 -9.67
C TYR A 323 10.42 15.94 -9.02
N PHE A 324 9.09 15.79 -9.17
CA PHE A 324 8.12 16.70 -8.56
C PHE A 324 8.30 16.80 -7.02
N VAL A 325 8.60 15.69 -6.34
CA VAL A 325 8.83 15.67 -4.89
C VAL A 325 10.21 16.24 -4.54
N PHE A 326 11.24 15.86 -5.31
CA PHE A 326 12.63 16.16 -4.97
C PHE A 326 13.16 17.49 -5.52
N ASN A 327 12.53 18.08 -6.54
CA ASN A 327 13.00 19.33 -7.14
C ASN A 327 13.08 20.46 -6.11
N ALA A 328 12.12 20.57 -5.19
CA ALA A 328 12.16 21.56 -4.12
C ALA A 328 13.43 21.44 -3.25
N LEU A 329 13.94 20.21 -3.07
CA LEU A 329 15.16 19.95 -2.31
C LEU A 329 16.42 20.16 -3.17
N LEU A 330 16.42 19.66 -4.41
CA LEU A 330 17.58 19.73 -5.31
C LEU A 330 17.84 21.14 -5.83
N MET A 331 16.79 21.94 -6.01
CA MET A 331 16.87 23.34 -6.45
C MET A 331 16.88 24.33 -5.28
N GLY A 332 17.24 23.87 -4.09
CA GLY A 332 17.28 24.71 -2.88
C GLY A 332 18.14 25.96 -3.00
N HIS A 333 19.12 25.97 -3.91
CA HIS A 333 19.97 27.13 -4.18
C HIS A 333 19.18 28.42 -4.56
N ILE A 334 17.95 28.27 -5.08
CA ILE A 334 17.07 29.42 -5.40
C ILE A 334 16.56 30.13 -4.14
N TYR A 335 16.50 29.44 -2.99
CA TYR A 335 16.13 30.05 -1.70
C TYR A 335 17.25 30.88 -1.10
N PHE A 336 18.49 30.83 -1.64
CA PHE A 336 19.66 31.44 -1.10
C PHE A 336 20.29 32.42 -2.13
N PRO A 337 19.60 33.47 -2.55
CA PRO A 337 20.19 34.47 -3.40
C PRO A 337 21.37 35.11 -2.69
N ASP A 338 22.45 35.44 -3.42
CA ASP A 338 23.57 36.18 -2.90
C ASP A 338 23.13 37.65 -2.66
N LEU A 339 22.72 37.91 -1.43
CA LEU A 339 22.28 39.29 -1.01
C LEU A 339 23.42 40.28 -0.97
N SER A 340 24.67 39.84 -1.17
CA SER A 340 25.85 40.72 -1.25
C SER A 340 26.14 41.22 -2.67
N ALA A 341 25.47 40.68 -3.69
CA ALA A 341 25.58 41.18 -5.05
C ALA A 341 24.89 42.55 -5.15
N PRO A 342 25.51 43.58 -5.73
CA PRO A 342 24.84 44.88 -5.98
C PRO A 342 23.62 44.60 -6.90
N LYS A 343 22.50 45.28 -6.57
CA LYS A 343 21.29 45.25 -7.39
C LYS A 343 21.55 45.87 -8.74
#